data_47c410c235ffdebc30e5a802076562d8
#
_entry.id   47c410c235ffdebc30e5a802076562d8
#
_cell.length_a   1.000
_cell.length_b   1.000
_cell.length_c   1.000
_cell.angle_alpha   90.00
_cell.angle_beta   90.00
_cell.angle_gamma   90.00
#
_symmetry.space_group_name_H-M   'P 1'
#
loop_
_entity.id
_entity.type
_entity.pdbx_description
1 polymer ?
#
loop_
_entity_poly.entity_id
_entity_poly.type
_entity_poly.pdbx_seq_one_letter_code
_entity_poly.pdbx_strand_id
1 'polypeptide(L)'
;MKRIKVFGLCVAFTCLLVGCQSTSIRPEVERIIQRIGRSYTPGPVGYEGRITHQDKFIDALEQVATVDELYQIAASDSVPMARYAAFIALLKKRPDMAKNLALLDIQNQSLVPTQHGCSGYEEPLANLRIEILQKEGRHYGLTKADSVAIDSCVLFASNAKHIDYLRHLLWRMPPHRAYYQRVKALFLNDHYIEALVTLARYRKPEDVQYVLDALHGRVENPIDVEAYRADYERIYAPSTTIWEKIQRWIHPEKQSVESYRWGEMLDNIHARWKYIPEDDDYNNRESVREYALQCVVENPDVPAYKPYLKAAKAYSNR
;
A
#
# COMPACT_ATOMS: atom_id res chain seq x y z
N MET A 1 29.46 -19.10 -52.47
CA MET A 1 28.07 -18.82 -52.09
C MET A 1 27.47 -20.08 -51.47
N LYS A 2 27.43 -20.20 -50.13
CA LYS A 2 26.79 -21.33 -49.42
C LYS A 2 25.45 -20.83 -48.84
N ARG A 3 24.34 -21.41 -49.31
CA ARG A 3 22.99 -21.16 -48.83
C ARG A 3 22.81 -21.82 -47.45
N ILE A 4 22.59 -21.01 -46.42
CA ILE A 4 22.18 -21.47 -45.10
C ILE A 4 20.66 -21.68 -45.16
N LYS A 5 20.23 -22.93 -45.02
CA LYS A 5 18.82 -23.32 -44.85
C LYS A 5 18.45 -23.04 -43.38
N VAL A 6 17.57 -22.05 -43.16
CA VAL A 6 16.95 -21.82 -41.85
C VAL A 6 15.86 -22.86 -41.65
N PHE A 7 16.10 -23.82 -40.77
CA PHE A 7 15.09 -24.76 -40.29
C PHE A 7 14.21 -24.01 -39.26
N GLY A 8 13.00 -23.68 -39.68
CA GLY A 8 11.98 -23.17 -38.78
C GLY A 8 11.50 -24.29 -37.85
N LEU A 9 11.87 -24.22 -36.60
CA LEU A 9 11.34 -25.07 -35.53
C LEU A 9 9.97 -24.49 -35.10
N CYS A 10 8.89 -25.00 -35.71
CA CYS A 10 7.53 -24.79 -35.18
C CYS A 10 7.41 -25.62 -33.90
N VAL A 11 7.67 -24.97 -32.76
CA VAL A 11 7.23 -25.48 -31.46
C VAL A 11 5.73 -25.29 -31.38
N ALA A 12 5.01 -26.37 -31.68
CA ALA A 12 3.57 -26.46 -31.38
C ALA A 12 3.38 -26.38 -29.86
N PHE A 13 3.01 -25.20 -29.39
CA PHE A 13 2.53 -24.97 -28.03
C PHE A 13 1.18 -25.66 -27.95
N THR A 14 1.18 -26.94 -27.63
CA THR A 14 -0.02 -27.65 -27.19
C THR A 14 -0.40 -27.02 -25.84
N CYS A 15 -1.24 -26.00 -25.88
CA CYS A 15 -2.01 -25.59 -24.73
C CYS A 15 -2.80 -26.80 -24.27
N LEU A 16 -2.29 -27.51 -23.29
CA LEU A 16 -3.08 -28.36 -22.44
C LEU A 16 -4.14 -27.43 -21.82
N LEU A 17 -5.31 -27.40 -22.44
CA LEU A 17 -6.55 -26.98 -21.83
C LEU A 17 -6.82 -27.96 -20.68
N VAL A 18 -6.10 -27.82 -19.58
CA VAL A 18 -6.58 -28.26 -18.27
C VAL A 18 -7.84 -27.43 -18.08
N GLY A 19 -8.97 -28.07 -18.34
CA GLY A 19 -10.26 -27.46 -18.12
C GLY A 19 -10.26 -26.90 -16.69
N CYS A 20 -10.19 -25.58 -16.56
CA CYS A 20 -10.59 -24.89 -15.35
C CYS A 20 -12.07 -25.25 -15.17
N GLN A 21 -12.35 -26.36 -14.49
CA GLN A 21 -13.65 -26.54 -13.87
C GLN A 21 -13.76 -25.38 -12.90
N SER A 22 -14.58 -24.38 -13.26
CA SER A 22 -14.98 -23.36 -12.32
C SER A 22 -15.68 -24.09 -11.20
N THR A 23 -14.99 -24.33 -10.12
CA THR A 23 -15.59 -24.91 -8.91
C THR A 23 -16.66 -23.92 -8.49
N SER A 24 -17.93 -24.30 -8.62
CA SER A 24 -19.00 -23.44 -8.15
C SER A 24 -18.85 -23.27 -6.64
N ILE A 25 -18.77 -22.03 -6.20
CA ILE A 25 -18.69 -21.71 -4.77
C ILE A 25 -19.92 -22.27 -4.07
N ARG A 26 -19.71 -23.03 -3.01
CA ARG A 26 -20.82 -23.65 -2.27
C ARG A 26 -21.70 -22.56 -1.60
N PRO A 27 -23.03 -22.75 -1.58
CA PRO A 27 -23.96 -21.77 -0.98
C PRO A 27 -23.66 -21.46 0.50
N GLU A 28 -23.05 -22.37 1.22
CA GLU A 28 -22.61 -22.17 2.60
C GLU A 28 -21.49 -21.15 2.69
N VAL A 29 -20.50 -21.24 1.80
CA VAL A 29 -19.37 -20.31 1.70
C VAL A 29 -19.86 -18.92 1.30
N GLU A 30 -20.77 -18.83 0.30
CA GLU A 30 -21.38 -17.56 -0.11
C GLU A 30 -22.12 -16.86 1.05
N ARG A 31 -22.86 -17.62 1.87
CA ARG A 31 -23.54 -17.06 3.04
C ARG A 31 -22.58 -16.49 4.07
N ILE A 32 -21.42 -17.10 4.27
CA ILE A 32 -20.40 -16.58 5.17
C ILE A 32 -19.82 -15.26 4.59
N ILE A 33 -19.48 -15.22 3.30
CA ILE A 33 -18.98 -14.03 2.62
C ILE A 33 -19.95 -12.85 2.76
N GLN A 34 -21.24 -13.08 2.55
CA GLN A 34 -22.27 -12.05 2.71
C GLN A 34 -22.32 -11.47 4.14
N ARG A 35 -22.00 -12.27 5.17
CA ARG A 35 -21.93 -11.81 6.57
C ARG A 35 -20.67 -11.03 6.90
N ILE A 36 -19.58 -11.24 6.18
CA ILE A 36 -18.32 -10.47 6.34
C ILE A 36 -18.57 -8.99 6.03
N GLY A 37 -19.47 -8.71 5.07
CA GLY A 37 -19.80 -7.34 4.67
C GLY A 37 -18.90 -6.82 3.56
N ARG A 38 -18.96 -5.49 3.33
CA ARG A 38 -18.25 -4.82 2.22
C ARG A 38 -17.05 -4.00 2.65
N SER A 39 -16.91 -3.75 3.94
CA SER A 39 -15.82 -2.94 4.49
C SER A 39 -14.95 -3.76 5.43
N TYR A 40 -13.65 -3.52 5.42
CA TYR A 40 -12.71 -4.08 6.38
C TYR A 40 -12.73 -3.31 7.69
N THR A 41 -12.94 -3.99 8.79
CA THR A 41 -13.03 -3.39 10.13
C THR A 41 -12.18 -4.18 11.13
N PRO A 42 -10.86 -3.93 11.17
CA PRO A 42 -9.93 -4.75 11.96
C PRO A 42 -10.04 -4.54 13.48
N GLY A 43 -10.90 -3.66 13.94
CA GLY A 43 -11.05 -3.35 15.37
C GLY A 43 -12.39 -2.72 15.72
N PRO A 44 -12.55 -2.21 16.93
CA PRO A 44 -13.75 -1.49 17.35
C PRO A 44 -13.96 -0.25 16.47
N VAL A 45 -15.21 0.01 16.06
CA VAL A 45 -15.58 1.12 15.17
C VAL A 45 -16.64 2.04 15.82
N GLY A 46 -16.58 3.31 15.43
CA GLY A 46 -17.46 4.35 15.92
C GLY A 46 -17.16 4.79 17.35
N TYR A 47 -17.83 5.84 17.82
CA TYR A 47 -17.66 6.40 19.16
C TYR A 47 -17.97 5.40 20.29
N GLU A 48 -18.88 4.44 20.02
CA GLU A 48 -19.28 3.43 21.01
C GLU A 48 -18.35 2.22 21.04
N GLY A 49 -17.30 2.19 20.20
CA GLY A 49 -16.38 1.07 20.13
C GLY A 49 -17.04 -0.25 19.73
N ARG A 50 -18.01 -0.20 18.81
CA ARG A 50 -18.75 -1.39 18.39
C ARG A 50 -17.83 -2.41 17.72
N ILE A 51 -17.84 -3.65 18.22
CA ILE A 51 -17.11 -4.77 17.65
C ILE A 51 -17.96 -5.42 16.53
N THR A 52 -17.40 -5.52 15.32
CA THR A 52 -18.11 -6.06 14.16
C THR A 52 -18.13 -7.58 14.12
N HIS A 53 -17.28 -8.25 14.90
CA HIS A 53 -17.06 -9.70 14.87
C HIS A 53 -16.62 -10.24 13.49
N GLN A 54 -16.08 -9.39 12.62
CA GLN A 54 -15.68 -9.76 11.26
C GLN A 54 -14.66 -10.90 11.28
N ASP A 55 -13.73 -10.89 12.24
CA ASP A 55 -12.73 -11.95 12.40
C ASP A 55 -13.38 -13.34 12.57
N LYS A 56 -14.49 -13.45 13.32
CA LYS A 56 -15.21 -14.71 13.49
C LYS A 56 -15.76 -15.26 12.17
N PHE A 57 -16.19 -14.37 11.26
CA PHE A 57 -16.68 -14.80 9.94
C PHE A 57 -15.53 -15.20 9.02
N ILE A 58 -14.36 -14.54 9.13
CA ILE A 58 -13.16 -14.92 8.40
C ILE A 58 -12.65 -16.28 8.90
N ASP A 59 -12.67 -16.52 10.21
CA ASP A 59 -12.34 -17.83 10.80
C ASP A 59 -13.32 -18.91 10.35
N ALA A 60 -14.62 -18.61 10.33
CA ALA A 60 -15.63 -19.54 9.81
C ALA A 60 -15.41 -19.84 8.31
N LEU A 61 -15.04 -18.82 7.52
CA LEU A 61 -14.69 -18.99 6.11
C LEU A 61 -13.49 -19.91 5.96
N GLU A 62 -12.45 -19.72 6.77
CA GLU A 62 -11.28 -20.59 6.81
C GLU A 62 -11.67 -22.05 7.10
N GLN A 63 -12.51 -22.28 8.09
CA GLN A 63 -12.91 -23.66 8.48
C GLN A 63 -13.75 -24.35 7.41
N VAL A 64 -14.71 -23.65 6.80
CA VAL A 64 -15.71 -24.22 5.90
C VAL A 64 -15.22 -24.33 4.46
N ALA A 65 -14.56 -23.28 3.93
CA ALA A 65 -14.17 -23.24 2.53
C ALA A 65 -12.98 -24.16 2.23
N THR A 66 -12.98 -24.77 1.06
CA THR A 66 -11.81 -25.48 0.53
C THR A 66 -10.73 -24.50 0.10
N VAL A 67 -9.50 -24.97 -0.07
CA VAL A 67 -8.39 -24.15 -0.57
C VAL A 67 -8.69 -23.60 -1.95
N ASP A 68 -9.31 -24.38 -2.82
CA ASP A 68 -9.65 -23.98 -4.19
C ASP A 68 -10.72 -22.89 -4.20
N GLU A 69 -11.77 -23.02 -3.37
CA GLU A 69 -12.79 -21.98 -3.19
C GLU A 69 -12.17 -20.68 -2.66
N LEU A 70 -11.32 -20.74 -1.63
CA LEU A 70 -10.62 -19.58 -1.08
C LEU A 70 -9.75 -18.89 -2.14
N TYR A 71 -9.01 -19.67 -2.90
CA TYR A 71 -8.16 -19.15 -3.98
C TYR A 71 -9.01 -18.48 -5.06
N GLN A 72 -10.08 -19.12 -5.51
CA GLN A 72 -10.98 -18.58 -6.53
C GLN A 72 -11.63 -17.27 -6.07
N ILE A 73 -12.16 -17.21 -4.85
CA ILE A 73 -12.78 -16.00 -4.29
C ILE A 73 -11.71 -14.90 -4.16
N ALA A 74 -10.55 -15.22 -3.58
CA ALA A 74 -9.48 -14.25 -3.40
C ALA A 74 -8.97 -13.69 -4.73
N ALA A 75 -8.94 -14.49 -5.79
CA ALA A 75 -8.45 -14.07 -7.10
C ALA A 75 -9.46 -13.26 -7.91
N SER A 76 -10.75 -13.61 -7.86
CA SER A 76 -11.69 -13.16 -8.89
C SER A 76 -13.09 -12.73 -8.42
N ASP A 77 -13.40 -12.71 -7.11
CA ASP A 77 -14.69 -12.21 -6.63
C ASP A 77 -14.89 -10.74 -7.05
N SER A 78 -16.12 -10.36 -7.32
CA SER A 78 -16.47 -8.98 -7.71
C SER A 78 -16.37 -7.99 -6.54
N VAL A 79 -16.45 -8.46 -5.30
CA VAL A 79 -16.41 -7.65 -4.08
C VAL A 79 -14.99 -7.65 -3.52
N PRO A 80 -14.28 -6.50 -3.51
CA PRO A 80 -12.89 -6.43 -3.03
C PRO A 80 -12.70 -6.93 -1.59
N MET A 81 -13.68 -6.66 -0.71
CA MET A 81 -13.65 -7.16 0.67
C MET A 81 -13.75 -8.69 0.74
N ALA A 82 -14.59 -9.32 -0.10
CA ALA A 82 -14.65 -10.78 -0.18
C ALA A 82 -13.32 -11.38 -0.63
N ARG A 83 -12.65 -10.74 -1.62
CA ARG A 83 -11.31 -11.12 -2.06
C ARG A 83 -10.30 -11.03 -0.92
N TYR A 84 -10.34 -9.97 -0.13
CA TYR A 84 -9.42 -9.79 1.00
C TYR A 84 -9.69 -10.79 2.13
N ALA A 85 -10.95 -11.02 2.49
CA ALA A 85 -11.33 -12.00 3.52
C ALA A 85 -10.92 -13.43 3.14
N ALA A 86 -11.19 -13.84 1.90
CA ALA A 86 -10.75 -15.13 1.38
C ALA A 86 -9.22 -15.24 1.33
N PHE A 87 -8.52 -14.13 1.05
CA PHE A 87 -7.06 -14.09 1.09
C PHE A 87 -6.52 -14.32 2.51
N ILE A 88 -7.10 -13.71 3.54
CA ILE A 88 -6.72 -13.95 4.94
C ILE A 88 -6.95 -15.42 5.32
N ALA A 89 -8.11 -15.98 4.96
CA ALA A 89 -8.41 -17.40 5.21
C ALA A 89 -7.45 -18.34 4.45
N LEU A 90 -7.09 -17.98 3.21
CA LEU A 90 -6.11 -18.72 2.40
C LEU A 90 -4.70 -18.64 3.03
N LEU A 91 -4.31 -17.47 3.54
CA LEU A 91 -3.01 -17.29 4.22
C LEU A 91 -2.88 -18.23 5.42
N LYS A 92 -3.95 -18.42 6.19
CA LYS A 92 -3.96 -19.34 7.35
C LYS A 92 -3.80 -20.80 6.92
N LYS A 93 -4.45 -21.21 5.83
CA LYS A 93 -4.41 -22.62 5.34
C LYS A 93 -3.21 -22.93 4.44
N ARG A 94 -2.86 -22.05 3.53
CA ARG A 94 -1.85 -22.23 2.50
C ARG A 94 -1.10 -20.92 2.23
N PRO A 95 -0.19 -20.56 3.16
CA PRO A 95 0.57 -19.31 3.08
C PRO A 95 1.39 -19.18 1.80
N ASP A 96 1.89 -20.29 1.26
CA ASP A 96 2.57 -20.34 -0.02
C ASP A 96 1.69 -19.89 -1.20
N MET A 97 0.44 -20.34 -1.23
CA MET A 97 -0.52 -19.95 -2.27
C MET A 97 -0.97 -18.49 -2.11
N ALA A 98 -1.22 -18.05 -0.87
CA ALA A 98 -1.58 -16.67 -0.58
C ALA A 98 -0.44 -15.72 -1.01
N LYS A 99 0.81 -16.01 -0.64
CA LYS A 99 1.96 -15.24 -1.10
C LYS A 99 2.02 -15.17 -2.64
N ASN A 100 1.93 -16.30 -3.32
CA ASN A 100 2.01 -16.33 -4.78
C ASN A 100 0.89 -15.51 -5.42
N LEU A 101 -0.35 -15.59 -4.89
CA LEU A 101 -1.47 -14.78 -5.35
C LEU A 101 -1.21 -13.28 -5.17
N ALA A 102 -0.72 -12.86 -4.00
CA ALA A 102 -0.41 -11.44 -3.75
C ALA A 102 0.66 -10.91 -4.70
N LEU A 103 1.70 -11.70 -4.99
CA LEU A 103 2.77 -11.29 -5.89
C LEU A 103 2.32 -11.24 -7.36
N LEU A 104 1.48 -12.18 -7.80
CA LEU A 104 0.89 -12.18 -9.14
C LEU A 104 -0.08 -11.02 -9.34
N ASP A 105 -0.84 -10.68 -8.31
CA ASP A 105 -1.90 -9.65 -8.32
C ASP A 105 -1.45 -8.32 -7.70
N ILE A 106 -0.14 -8.07 -7.64
CA ILE A 106 0.43 -6.87 -6.99
C ILE A 106 0.01 -5.57 -7.66
N GLN A 107 -0.43 -5.62 -8.91
CA GLN A 107 -0.93 -4.45 -9.64
C GLN A 107 -2.41 -4.13 -9.37
N ASN A 108 -3.07 -4.92 -8.51
CA ASN A 108 -4.49 -4.77 -8.24
C ASN A 108 -4.79 -3.50 -7.44
N GLN A 109 -5.46 -2.56 -8.09
CA GLN A 109 -5.88 -1.28 -7.51
C GLN A 109 -7.35 -1.28 -7.06
N SER A 110 -8.01 -2.45 -6.97
CA SER A 110 -9.37 -2.54 -6.41
C SER A 110 -9.37 -2.01 -4.98
N LEU A 111 -10.26 -1.10 -4.68
CA LEU A 111 -10.31 -0.45 -3.38
C LEU A 111 -11.19 -1.24 -2.41
N VAL A 112 -10.69 -1.46 -1.21
CA VAL A 112 -11.41 -2.07 -0.09
C VAL A 112 -11.76 -0.95 0.88
N PRO A 113 -13.05 -0.65 1.09
CA PRO A 113 -13.45 0.27 2.14
C PRO A 113 -12.96 -0.24 3.50
N THR A 114 -12.24 0.60 4.22
CA THR A 114 -11.61 0.24 5.51
C THR A 114 -12.06 1.23 6.57
N GLN A 115 -12.32 0.75 7.79
CA GLN A 115 -12.71 1.60 8.90
C GLN A 115 -11.90 1.27 10.15
N HIS A 116 -11.20 2.28 10.67
CA HIS A 116 -10.51 2.24 11.95
C HIS A 116 -11.11 3.27 12.92
N GLY A 117 -11.66 2.82 14.02
CA GLY A 117 -12.30 3.72 14.98
C GLY A 117 -13.39 4.56 14.32
N CYS A 118 -13.25 5.88 14.33
CA CYS A 118 -14.18 6.83 13.71
C CYS A 118 -13.81 7.23 12.28
N SER A 119 -12.63 6.78 11.78
CA SER A 119 -12.13 7.13 10.45
C SER A 119 -12.40 6.02 9.45
N GLY A 120 -12.95 6.39 8.30
CA GLY A 120 -13.13 5.51 7.15
C GLY A 120 -12.28 5.99 5.99
N TYR A 121 -11.69 5.06 5.24
CA TYR A 121 -10.89 5.31 4.05
C TYR A 121 -10.94 4.09 3.13
N GLU A 122 -10.33 4.20 1.97
CA GLU A 122 -10.25 3.11 1.01
C GLU A 122 -8.79 2.71 0.79
N GLU A 123 -8.51 1.43 0.82
CA GLU A 123 -7.16 0.91 0.60
C GLU A 123 -7.10 0.00 -0.62
N PRO A 124 -6.04 0.10 -1.45
CA PRO A 124 -5.79 -0.85 -2.52
C PRO A 124 -5.65 -2.28 -1.98
N LEU A 125 -6.34 -3.22 -2.61
CA LEU A 125 -6.30 -4.63 -2.23
C LEU A 125 -4.87 -5.19 -2.22
N ALA A 126 -4.02 -4.74 -3.15
CA ALA A 126 -2.62 -5.11 -3.19
C ALA A 126 -1.88 -4.68 -1.91
N ASN A 127 -2.12 -3.45 -1.41
CA ASN A 127 -1.51 -2.96 -0.18
C ASN A 127 -1.90 -3.83 1.02
N LEU A 128 -3.21 -4.03 1.24
CA LEU A 128 -3.72 -4.85 2.33
C LEU A 128 -3.14 -6.28 2.34
N ARG A 129 -3.00 -6.88 1.15
CA ARG A 129 -2.40 -8.22 1.03
C ARG A 129 -0.93 -8.24 1.39
N ILE A 130 -0.16 -7.26 0.94
CA ILE A 130 1.27 -7.16 1.26
C ILE A 130 1.46 -6.91 2.75
N GLU A 131 0.68 -6.02 3.35
CA GLU A 131 0.76 -5.73 4.78
C GLU A 131 0.48 -6.96 5.64
N ILE A 132 -0.61 -7.68 5.37
CA ILE A 132 -0.95 -8.88 6.16
C ILE A 132 0.08 -10.00 5.98
N LEU A 133 0.67 -10.17 4.78
CA LEU A 133 1.76 -11.12 4.55
C LEU A 133 2.99 -10.78 5.37
N GLN A 134 3.35 -9.50 5.46
CA GLN A 134 4.52 -9.07 6.22
C GLN A 134 4.28 -9.12 7.72
N LYS A 135 3.06 -8.82 8.17
CA LYS A 135 2.70 -8.82 9.58
C LYS A 135 2.52 -10.23 10.13
N GLU A 136 1.75 -11.05 9.44
CA GLU A 136 1.28 -12.35 9.95
C GLU A 136 1.87 -13.56 9.21
N GLY A 137 2.47 -13.36 8.03
CA GLY A 137 2.91 -14.47 7.18
C GLY A 137 3.86 -15.45 7.87
N ARG A 138 4.78 -14.95 8.72
CA ARG A 138 5.69 -15.82 9.50
C ARG A 138 4.95 -16.66 10.52
N HIS A 139 3.91 -16.13 11.14
CA HIS A 139 3.07 -16.87 12.07
C HIS A 139 2.40 -18.05 11.37
N TYR A 140 2.03 -17.90 10.12
CA TYR A 140 1.42 -18.95 9.29
C TYR A 140 2.42 -19.79 8.49
N GLY A 141 3.72 -19.60 8.66
CA GLY A 141 4.75 -20.48 8.09
C GLY A 141 5.54 -19.94 6.91
N LEU A 142 5.38 -18.65 6.55
CA LEU A 142 6.27 -18.04 5.56
C LEU A 142 7.70 -17.94 6.12
N THR A 143 8.66 -18.26 5.28
CA THR A 143 10.08 -18.22 5.61
C THR A 143 10.67 -16.82 5.47
N LYS A 144 11.90 -16.64 5.96
CA LYS A 144 12.66 -15.41 5.72
C LYS A 144 12.90 -15.18 4.21
N ALA A 145 13.09 -16.24 3.44
CA ALA A 145 13.26 -16.15 1.98
C ALA A 145 11.98 -15.63 1.30
N ASP A 146 10.80 -16.05 1.79
CA ASP A 146 9.52 -15.53 1.29
C ASP A 146 9.37 -14.03 1.59
N SER A 147 9.74 -13.58 2.78
CA SER A 147 9.74 -12.14 3.10
C SER A 147 10.65 -11.35 2.17
N VAL A 148 11.85 -11.85 1.86
CA VAL A 148 12.77 -11.21 0.90
C VAL A 148 12.19 -11.19 -0.51
N ALA A 149 11.49 -12.23 -0.93
CA ALA A 149 10.82 -12.28 -2.23
C ALA A 149 9.68 -11.24 -2.32
N ILE A 150 8.89 -11.08 -1.25
CA ILE A 150 7.85 -10.05 -1.15
C ILE A 150 8.48 -8.66 -1.21
N ASP A 151 9.51 -8.39 -0.41
CA ASP A 151 10.24 -7.12 -0.38
C ASP A 151 10.77 -6.75 -1.77
N SER A 152 11.39 -7.72 -2.46
CA SER A 152 11.89 -7.53 -3.82
C SER A 152 10.76 -7.22 -4.81
N CYS A 153 9.64 -7.94 -4.73
CA CYS A 153 8.50 -7.72 -5.61
C CYS A 153 7.91 -6.31 -5.41
N VAL A 154 7.72 -5.87 -4.16
CA VAL A 154 7.25 -4.52 -3.84
C VAL A 154 8.22 -3.45 -4.35
N LEU A 155 9.51 -3.63 -4.12
CA LEU A 155 10.53 -2.65 -4.55
C LEU A 155 10.51 -2.39 -6.06
N PHE A 156 10.24 -3.43 -6.86
CA PHE A 156 10.23 -3.34 -8.32
C PHE A 156 8.84 -3.23 -8.95
N ALA A 157 7.77 -3.20 -8.15
CA ALA A 157 6.42 -3.04 -8.66
C ALA A 157 6.26 -1.69 -9.37
N SER A 158 5.56 -1.67 -10.50
CA SER A 158 5.29 -0.42 -11.25
C SER A 158 4.30 0.50 -10.54
N ASN A 159 3.44 -0.07 -9.68
CA ASN A 159 2.50 0.65 -8.81
C ASN A 159 3.01 0.81 -7.37
N ALA A 160 4.32 0.74 -7.15
CA ALA A 160 4.93 0.79 -5.82
C ALA A 160 4.46 1.99 -4.98
N LYS A 161 4.18 3.13 -5.63
CA LYS A 161 3.63 4.34 -4.98
C LYS A 161 2.27 4.15 -4.30
N HIS A 162 1.53 3.10 -4.64
CA HIS A 162 0.24 2.76 -4.04
C HIS A 162 0.36 1.63 -3.00
N ILE A 163 1.58 1.28 -2.61
CA ILE A 163 1.86 0.25 -1.60
C ILE A 163 2.60 0.92 -0.45
N ASP A 164 1.89 1.27 0.62
CA ASP A 164 2.43 1.99 1.78
C ASP A 164 3.57 1.25 2.45
N TYR A 165 3.54 -0.09 2.38
CA TYR A 165 4.62 -0.93 2.84
C TYR A 165 5.99 -0.58 2.20
N LEU A 166 6.03 -0.01 0.99
CA LEU A 166 7.27 0.43 0.35
C LEU A 166 8.06 1.42 1.22
N ARG A 167 7.38 2.37 1.88
CA ARG A 167 8.02 3.35 2.77
C ARG A 167 8.72 2.65 3.94
N HIS A 168 8.02 1.72 4.59
CA HIS A 168 8.60 0.90 5.65
C HIS A 168 9.75 0.03 5.16
N LEU A 169 9.65 -0.51 3.96
CA LEU A 169 10.71 -1.29 3.33
C LEU A 169 11.96 -0.44 3.11
N LEU A 170 11.81 0.74 2.49
CA LEU A 170 12.91 1.66 2.20
C LEU A 170 13.62 2.15 3.48
N TRP A 171 12.87 2.31 4.56
CA TRP A 171 13.46 2.67 5.85
C TRP A 171 14.38 1.58 6.44
N ARG A 172 14.00 0.31 6.31
CA ARG A 172 14.63 -0.80 7.05
C ARG A 172 15.51 -1.73 6.23
N MET A 173 15.40 -1.70 4.89
CA MET A 173 16.08 -2.71 4.08
C MET A 173 17.61 -2.58 4.15
N PRO A 174 18.32 -3.72 4.25
CA PRO A 174 19.78 -3.71 4.17
C PRO A 174 20.23 -3.39 2.73
N PRO A 175 21.44 -2.83 2.57
CA PRO A 175 21.98 -2.57 1.25
C PRO A 175 22.21 -3.87 0.47
N HIS A 176 21.64 -3.97 -0.71
CA HIS A 176 21.85 -5.09 -1.63
C HIS A 176 22.22 -4.57 -3.02
N ARG A 177 23.36 -5.02 -3.58
CA ARG A 177 23.92 -4.48 -4.83
C ARG A 177 22.92 -4.38 -5.98
N ALA A 178 22.06 -5.38 -6.14
CA ALA A 178 21.06 -5.41 -7.21
C ALA A 178 19.95 -4.35 -7.03
N TYR A 179 19.74 -3.81 -5.81
CA TYR A 179 18.66 -2.87 -5.52
C TYR A 179 19.10 -1.41 -5.59
N TYR A 180 20.41 -1.15 -5.58
CA TYR A 180 20.94 0.20 -5.49
C TYR A 180 20.33 1.17 -6.50
N GLN A 181 20.32 0.81 -7.77
CA GLN A 181 19.81 1.70 -8.83
C GLN A 181 18.31 1.99 -8.65
N ARG A 182 17.53 0.99 -8.23
CA ARG A 182 16.10 1.18 -7.98
C ARG A 182 15.86 2.07 -6.76
N VAL A 183 16.58 1.85 -5.66
CA VAL A 183 16.49 2.69 -4.45
C VAL A 183 16.89 4.14 -4.78
N LYS A 184 17.95 4.33 -5.57
CA LYS A 184 18.36 5.64 -6.01
C LYS A 184 17.32 6.33 -6.88
N ALA A 185 16.67 5.60 -7.79
CA ALA A 185 15.59 6.13 -8.61
C ALA A 185 14.37 6.51 -7.77
N LEU A 186 14.00 5.69 -6.77
CA LEU A 186 12.91 6.01 -5.84
C LEU A 186 13.17 7.31 -5.07
N PHE A 187 14.43 7.57 -4.67
CA PHE A 187 14.79 8.82 -4.03
C PHE A 187 14.77 10.02 -5.00
N LEU A 188 15.42 9.89 -6.16
CA LEU A 188 15.65 11.03 -7.06
C LEU A 188 14.46 11.36 -7.94
N ASN A 189 13.70 10.34 -8.39
CA ASN A 189 12.64 10.50 -9.39
C ASN A 189 11.25 10.39 -8.78
N ASP A 190 11.10 9.49 -7.80
CA ASP A 190 9.80 9.21 -7.17
C ASP A 190 9.67 9.90 -5.80
N HIS A 191 10.71 10.66 -5.38
CA HIS A 191 10.77 11.48 -4.16
C HIS A 191 10.49 10.75 -2.84
N TYR A 192 10.83 9.46 -2.77
CA TYR A 192 10.74 8.70 -1.51
C TYR A 192 11.91 9.07 -0.60
N ILE A 193 11.65 9.95 0.36
CA ILE A 193 12.69 10.41 1.31
C ILE A 193 13.23 9.25 2.18
N GLU A 194 12.41 8.24 2.45
CA GLU A 194 12.81 7.04 3.19
C GLU A 194 13.94 6.27 2.48
N ALA A 195 14.01 6.38 1.15
CA ALA A 195 15.08 5.77 0.37
C ALA A 195 16.47 6.37 0.66
N LEU A 196 16.54 7.61 1.20
CA LEU A 196 17.79 8.25 1.60
C LEU A 196 18.51 7.43 2.68
N VAL A 197 17.77 6.87 3.64
CA VAL A 197 18.34 6.05 4.73
C VAL A 197 18.98 4.79 4.16
N THR A 198 18.29 4.10 3.25
CA THR A 198 18.85 2.94 2.56
C THR A 198 20.02 3.30 1.65
N LEU A 199 19.98 4.44 0.93
CA LEU A 199 21.12 4.91 0.14
C LEU A 199 22.36 5.15 1.01
N ALA A 200 22.21 5.79 2.16
CA ALA A 200 23.32 6.03 3.08
C ALA A 200 23.99 4.71 3.56
N ARG A 201 23.22 3.62 3.70
CA ARG A 201 23.76 2.29 4.05
C ARG A 201 24.64 1.67 2.97
N TYR A 202 24.52 2.09 1.70
CA TYR A 202 25.45 1.65 0.66
C TYR A 202 26.85 2.30 0.80
N ARG A 203 26.99 3.37 1.60
CA ARG A 203 28.25 4.07 1.88
C ARG A 203 28.99 4.53 0.64
N LYS A 204 28.25 4.89 -0.41
CA LYS A 204 28.85 5.40 -1.63
C LYS A 204 29.21 6.88 -1.49
N PRO A 205 30.45 7.30 -1.83
CA PRO A 205 30.88 8.69 -1.71
C PRO A 205 29.96 9.67 -2.46
N GLU A 206 29.45 9.26 -3.63
CA GLU A 206 28.57 10.07 -4.47
C GLU A 206 27.19 10.31 -3.82
N ASP A 207 26.74 9.48 -2.86
CA ASP A 207 25.45 9.62 -2.22
C ASP A 207 25.51 10.47 -0.93
N VAL A 208 26.72 10.76 -0.42
CA VAL A 208 26.93 11.60 0.78
C VAL A 208 26.31 12.98 0.60
N GLN A 209 26.41 13.55 -0.62
CA GLN A 209 25.88 14.88 -0.91
C GLN A 209 24.36 14.94 -0.73
N TYR A 210 23.61 13.88 -1.05
CA TYR A 210 22.16 13.85 -0.84
C TYR A 210 21.79 13.99 0.64
N VAL A 211 22.55 13.34 1.53
CA VAL A 211 22.33 13.46 2.98
C VAL A 211 22.65 14.88 3.46
N LEU A 212 23.75 15.49 2.97
CA LEU A 212 24.10 16.86 3.30
C LEU A 212 23.04 17.86 2.80
N ASP A 213 22.53 17.66 1.61
CA ASP A 213 21.47 18.51 1.05
C ASP A 213 20.18 18.41 1.86
N ALA A 214 19.83 17.21 2.32
CA ALA A 214 18.69 17.00 3.21
C ALA A 214 18.88 17.66 4.58
N LEU A 215 20.08 17.57 5.17
CA LEU A 215 20.43 18.26 6.44
C LEU A 215 20.32 19.79 6.32
N HIS A 216 20.56 20.34 5.11
CA HIS A 216 20.49 21.77 4.83
C HIS A 216 19.12 22.24 4.30
N GLY A 217 18.14 21.35 4.24
CA GLY A 217 16.81 21.68 3.70
C GLY A 217 16.79 21.96 2.19
N ARG A 218 17.72 21.38 1.44
CA ARG A 218 17.83 21.53 -0.02
C ARG A 218 17.15 20.40 -0.80
N VAL A 219 16.70 19.35 -0.11
CA VAL A 219 15.90 18.28 -0.70
C VAL A 219 14.45 18.67 -0.54
N GLU A 220 13.78 18.87 -1.65
CA GLU A 220 12.34 19.01 -1.68
C GLU A 220 11.73 17.61 -1.61
N ASN A 221 10.77 17.44 -0.72
CA ASN A 221 9.83 16.32 -0.79
C ASN A 221 8.52 16.92 -1.33
N PRO A 222 8.33 16.98 -2.64
CA PRO A 222 7.11 17.56 -3.19
C PRO A 222 5.94 16.69 -2.72
N ILE A 223 5.12 17.22 -1.84
CA ILE A 223 3.77 16.71 -1.65
C ILE A 223 3.11 16.90 -3.01
N ASP A 224 2.72 15.79 -3.65
CA ASP A 224 1.90 15.89 -4.86
C ASP A 224 0.51 16.38 -4.43
N VAL A 225 0.40 17.71 -4.31
CA VAL A 225 -0.82 18.41 -3.90
C VAL A 225 -1.98 18.07 -4.83
N GLU A 226 -1.72 17.84 -6.12
CA GLU A 226 -2.76 17.47 -7.08
C GLU A 226 -3.22 16.02 -6.89
N ALA A 227 -2.30 15.08 -6.67
CA ALA A 227 -2.65 13.70 -6.35
C ALA A 227 -3.42 13.60 -5.01
N TYR A 228 -2.99 14.34 -4.00
CA TYR A 228 -3.69 14.40 -2.72
C TYR A 228 -5.09 15.02 -2.88
N ARG A 229 -5.24 16.08 -3.68
CA ARG A 229 -6.54 16.67 -4.00
C ARG A 229 -7.43 15.68 -4.75
N ALA A 230 -6.91 15.00 -5.77
CA ALA A 230 -7.66 14.02 -6.53
C ALA A 230 -8.12 12.85 -5.66
N ASP A 231 -7.27 12.37 -4.74
CA ASP A 231 -7.62 11.33 -3.78
C ASP A 231 -8.66 11.81 -2.78
N TYR A 232 -8.52 13.04 -2.30
CA TYR A 232 -9.49 13.65 -1.40
C TYR A 232 -10.86 13.84 -2.08
N GLU A 233 -10.89 14.38 -3.29
CA GLU A 233 -12.12 14.54 -4.08
C GLU A 233 -12.77 13.18 -4.40
N ARG A 234 -11.97 12.15 -4.66
CA ARG A 234 -12.46 10.78 -4.87
C ARG A 234 -13.10 10.19 -3.62
N ILE A 235 -12.50 10.40 -2.44
CA ILE A 235 -12.97 9.84 -1.16
C ILE A 235 -14.20 10.59 -0.63
N TYR A 236 -14.21 11.90 -0.80
CA TYR A 236 -15.22 12.77 -0.19
C TYR A 236 -16.21 13.39 -1.20
N ALA A 237 -15.99 13.19 -2.50
CA ALA A 237 -16.98 13.62 -3.48
C ALA A 237 -18.30 12.88 -3.25
N PRO A 238 -19.42 13.56 -3.12
CA PRO A 238 -20.71 12.91 -2.98
C PRO A 238 -20.94 12.00 -4.19
N SER A 239 -21.14 10.70 -3.94
CA SER A 239 -21.44 9.73 -4.98
C SER A 239 -22.64 10.26 -5.80
N THR A 240 -22.41 10.55 -7.06
CA THR A 240 -23.43 11.14 -7.95
C THR A 240 -24.18 10.06 -8.71
N THR A 241 -24.69 9.04 -8.00
CA THR A 241 -25.56 8.06 -8.62
C THR A 241 -26.85 8.72 -9.14
N ILE A 242 -27.43 8.18 -10.20
CA ILE A 242 -28.69 8.69 -10.74
C ILE A 242 -29.78 8.72 -9.64
N TRP A 243 -29.74 7.76 -8.71
CA TRP A 243 -30.67 7.69 -7.57
C TRP A 243 -30.48 8.84 -6.59
N GLU A 244 -29.27 9.22 -6.26
CA GLU A 244 -28.97 10.38 -5.41
C GLU A 244 -29.37 11.70 -6.07
N LYS A 245 -29.18 11.83 -7.39
CA LYS A 245 -29.69 12.98 -8.15
C LYS A 245 -31.22 13.08 -8.05
N ILE A 246 -31.92 11.95 -8.14
CA ILE A 246 -33.38 11.89 -8.00
C ILE A 246 -33.78 12.22 -6.55
N GLN A 247 -33.10 11.68 -5.53
CA GLN A 247 -33.36 11.97 -4.12
C GLN A 247 -33.13 13.45 -3.81
N ARG A 248 -32.10 14.09 -4.33
CA ARG A 248 -31.84 15.51 -4.19
C ARG A 248 -32.91 16.37 -4.84
N TRP A 249 -33.46 15.91 -5.97
CA TRP A 249 -34.54 16.61 -6.64
C TRP A 249 -35.88 16.51 -5.89
N ILE A 250 -36.15 15.37 -5.24
CA ILE A 250 -37.38 15.14 -4.47
C ILE A 250 -37.31 15.82 -3.09
N HIS A 251 -36.14 15.95 -2.48
CA HIS A 251 -35.92 16.48 -1.14
C HIS A 251 -34.93 17.66 -1.15
N PRO A 252 -35.30 18.80 -1.75
CA PRO A 252 -34.41 19.98 -1.82
C PRO A 252 -34.03 20.55 -0.43
N GLU A 253 -34.86 20.35 0.59
CA GLU A 253 -34.58 20.76 1.98
C GLU A 253 -33.37 20.01 2.60
N LYS A 254 -33.12 18.77 2.20
CA LYS A 254 -31.91 18.03 2.64
C LYS A 254 -30.65 18.51 1.93
N GLN A 255 -30.82 19.05 0.72
CA GLN A 255 -29.72 19.54 -0.09
C GLN A 255 -29.06 20.79 0.53
N SER A 256 -29.83 21.65 1.22
CA SER A 256 -29.28 22.88 1.80
C SER A 256 -28.29 22.62 2.93
N VAL A 257 -28.50 21.60 3.75
CA VAL A 257 -27.61 21.27 4.89
C VAL A 257 -26.36 20.52 4.44
N GLU A 258 -26.51 19.58 3.50
CA GLU A 258 -25.36 18.83 2.99
C GLU A 258 -24.51 19.70 2.03
N SER A 259 -25.09 20.49 1.16
CA SER A 259 -24.35 21.40 0.29
C SER A 259 -23.69 22.55 1.06
N TYR A 260 -24.31 23.02 2.14
CA TYR A 260 -23.70 24.00 3.03
C TYR A 260 -22.50 23.39 3.78
N ARG A 261 -22.65 22.20 4.35
CA ARG A 261 -21.53 21.47 4.98
C ARG A 261 -20.41 21.16 3.99
N TRP A 262 -20.75 20.80 2.75
CA TRP A 262 -19.76 20.58 1.69
C TRP A 262 -19.08 21.87 1.26
N GLY A 263 -19.83 22.97 1.07
CA GLY A 263 -19.27 24.27 0.76
C GLY A 263 -18.34 24.77 1.85
N GLU A 264 -18.77 24.70 3.11
CA GLU A 264 -17.96 25.07 4.26
C GLU A 264 -16.72 24.16 4.46
N MET A 265 -16.84 22.85 4.16
CA MET A 265 -15.74 21.93 4.21
C MET A 265 -14.75 22.14 3.05
N LEU A 266 -15.24 22.41 1.81
CA LEU A 266 -14.40 22.77 0.69
C LEU A 266 -13.74 24.13 0.88
N ASP A 267 -14.43 25.11 1.45
CA ASP A 267 -13.87 26.42 1.79
C ASP A 267 -12.84 26.30 2.91
N ASN A 268 -13.07 25.45 3.92
CA ASN A 268 -12.10 25.14 4.95
C ASN A 268 -10.90 24.35 4.41
N ILE A 269 -11.12 23.49 3.42
CA ILE A 269 -10.04 22.79 2.73
C ILE A 269 -9.28 23.77 1.84
N HIS A 270 -9.96 24.60 1.03
CA HIS A 270 -9.32 25.63 0.22
C HIS A 270 -8.60 26.67 1.09
N ALA A 271 -9.13 27.03 2.25
CA ALA A 271 -8.45 27.90 3.22
C ALA A 271 -7.25 27.20 3.84
N ARG A 272 -7.35 25.94 4.23
CA ARG A 272 -6.22 25.11 4.64
C ARG A 272 -5.20 24.96 3.51
N TRP A 273 -5.63 24.69 2.28
CA TRP A 273 -4.75 24.58 1.12
C TRP A 273 -4.01 25.86 0.78
N LYS A 274 -4.55 27.00 1.13
CA LYS A 274 -3.87 28.31 1.01
C LYS A 274 -2.82 28.53 2.10
N TYR A 275 -2.95 27.85 3.26
CA TYR A 275 -2.03 27.90 4.40
C TYR A 275 -1.07 26.71 4.51
N ILE A 276 -1.37 25.59 3.87
CA ILE A 276 -0.53 24.38 3.85
C ILE A 276 0.90 24.64 3.34
N PRO A 277 1.19 25.50 2.36
CA PRO A 277 2.56 25.67 1.87
C PRO A 277 3.58 26.07 2.95
N GLU A 278 3.23 26.82 3.96
CA GLU A 278 4.19 27.27 4.97
C GLU A 278 4.32 26.26 6.13
N ASP A 279 3.25 25.72 6.66
CA ASP A 279 3.28 24.79 7.79
C ASP A 279 3.65 23.36 7.35
N ASP A 280 3.20 22.91 6.19
CA ASP A 280 3.59 21.61 5.65
C ASP A 280 5.00 21.65 5.06
N ASP A 281 5.46 22.77 4.52
CA ASP A 281 6.85 22.93 4.09
C ASP A 281 7.80 22.87 5.30
N TYR A 282 7.42 23.44 6.44
CA TYR A 282 8.18 23.33 7.68
C TYR A 282 8.19 21.89 8.21
N ASN A 283 7.04 21.25 8.34
CA ASN A 283 6.91 19.87 8.78
C ASN A 283 7.60 18.90 7.82
N ASN A 284 7.52 19.17 6.53
CA ASN A 284 8.16 18.40 5.49
C ASN A 284 9.68 18.53 5.56
N ARG A 285 10.23 19.75 5.74
CA ARG A 285 11.67 19.96 5.90
C ARG A 285 12.19 19.36 7.21
N GLU A 286 11.45 19.42 8.30
CA GLU A 286 11.83 18.79 9.55
C GLU A 286 11.82 17.26 9.41
N SER A 287 10.83 16.68 8.77
CA SER A 287 10.80 15.25 8.44
C SER A 287 11.99 14.83 7.58
N VAL A 288 12.27 15.55 6.50
CA VAL A 288 13.44 15.30 5.64
C VAL A 288 14.74 15.35 6.42
N ARG A 289 14.88 16.34 7.32
CA ARG A 289 16.03 16.46 8.19
C ARG A 289 16.16 15.31 9.18
N GLU A 290 15.08 14.79 9.72
CA GLU A 290 15.07 13.63 10.61
C GLU A 290 15.58 12.37 9.90
N TYR A 291 15.17 12.11 8.66
CA TYR A 291 15.71 11.03 7.84
C TYR A 291 17.22 11.21 7.61
N ALA A 292 17.68 12.44 7.35
CA ALA A 292 19.09 12.73 7.18
C ALA A 292 19.90 12.56 8.49
N LEU A 293 19.34 12.93 9.64
CA LEU A 293 19.94 12.66 10.95
C LEU A 293 20.05 11.16 11.23
N GLN A 294 19.07 10.37 10.84
CA GLN A 294 19.15 8.90 10.92
C GLN A 294 20.30 8.36 10.08
N CYS A 295 20.53 8.89 8.86
CA CYS A 295 21.68 8.53 8.04
C CYS A 295 23.01 8.79 8.75
N VAL A 296 23.11 9.92 9.47
CA VAL A 296 24.31 10.28 10.26
C VAL A 296 24.48 9.34 11.46
N VAL A 297 23.40 8.99 12.16
CA VAL A 297 23.41 8.02 13.28
C VAL A 297 23.98 6.67 12.81
N GLU A 298 23.53 6.19 11.67
CA GLU A 298 23.92 4.88 11.13
C GLU A 298 25.33 4.87 10.51
N ASN A 299 25.88 6.05 10.14
CA ASN A 299 27.18 6.18 9.47
C ASN A 299 28.07 7.24 10.14
N PRO A 300 28.36 7.13 11.44
CA PRO A 300 29.08 8.17 12.21
C PRO A 300 30.56 8.34 11.79
N ASP A 301 31.10 7.36 11.08
CA ASP A 301 32.48 7.32 10.58
C ASP A 301 32.68 8.10 9.26
N VAL A 302 31.60 8.50 8.58
CA VAL A 302 31.70 9.34 7.37
C VAL A 302 32.20 10.73 7.73
N PRO A 303 33.37 11.18 7.21
CA PRO A 303 33.99 12.43 7.63
C PRO A 303 33.10 13.67 7.45
N ALA A 304 32.31 13.71 6.39
CA ALA A 304 31.40 14.81 6.09
C ALA A 304 30.26 14.96 7.11
N TYR A 305 29.95 13.91 7.88
CA TYR A 305 28.88 13.92 8.88
C TYR A 305 29.33 14.38 10.27
N LYS A 306 30.66 14.56 10.50
CA LYS A 306 31.19 14.97 11.81
C LYS A 306 30.52 16.20 12.43
N PRO A 307 30.21 17.28 11.68
CA PRO A 307 29.54 18.46 12.25
C PRO A 307 28.14 18.18 12.79
N TYR A 308 27.49 17.13 12.32
CA TYR A 308 26.08 16.81 12.62
C TYR A 308 25.93 15.74 13.70
N LEU A 309 27.01 15.09 14.16
CA LEU A 309 26.95 13.97 15.13
C LEU A 309 26.27 14.36 16.45
N LYS A 310 26.45 15.59 16.92
CA LYS A 310 25.79 16.07 18.15
C LYS A 310 24.27 16.14 17.97
N ALA A 311 23.83 16.68 16.85
CA ALA A 311 22.39 16.76 16.52
C ALA A 311 21.78 15.38 16.29
N ALA A 312 22.49 14.50 15.61
CA ALA A 312 22.08 13.13 15.35
C ALA A 312 21.93 12.31 16.65
N LYS A 313 22.86 12.45 17.61
CA LYS A 313 22.72 11.84 18.94
C LYS A 313 21.53 12.39 19.73
N ALA A 314 21.27 13.68 19.66
CA ALA A 314 20.10 14.28 20.31
C ALA A 314 18.78 13.77 19.71
N TYR A 315 18.75 13.55 18.40
CA TYR A 315 17.62 12.93 17.69
C TYR A 315 17.38 11.47 18.13
N SER A 316 18.45 10.66 18.17
CA SER A 316 18.38 9.24 18.53
C SER A 316 17.93 8.98 19.99
N ASN A 317 17.98 9.99 20.85
CA ASN A 317 17.59 9.91 22.26
C ASN A 317 16.15 10.40 22.54
N ARG A 318 15.42 10.81 21.51
CA ARG A 318 13.99 11.16 21.59
C ARG A 318 13.13 9.92 21.44
#